data_09aec84c3a572d4210a505de4709abdb
#
_entry.id   09aec84c3a572d4210a505de4709abdb
#
_cell.length_a   1.000
_cell.length_b   1.000
_cell.length_c   1.000
_cell.angle_alpha   90.00
_cell.angle_beta   90.00
_cell.angle_gamma   90.00
#
_symmetry.space_group_name_H-M   'P 1'
#
loop_
_entity.id
_entity.type
_entity.pdbx_description
1 polymer ?
#
loop_
_entity_poly.entity_id
_entity_poly.type
_entity_poly.pdbx_seq_one_letter_code
_entity_poly.pdbx_strand_id
1 'polypeptide(L)'
;MSATGLNVTELGESGSRIAFCHGLFGQGRNWTQTGKALASDHRVTLIDMPNHGRSEWTDGFSYTEMADSVATLFSADEPVTLVGHSMGGKVVMALALRHPELVAKLVVVDVAPVSYDAGRREFAGYIEAMRALDLTTLAGRADADAALRGAVPNTTVRSFLLQNLRREGDQWRWQLNLALLGDELVALGDWPEIEAVNDLPVLWIGGANSAYLLDDYAPAMERLFPRVRRVTIKGAGHWVHSEQPEVFFEVLHRFVD
;
A
#
# COMPACT_ATOMS: atom_id res chain seq x y z
N MET A 1 8.28 20.14 0.38
CA MET A 1 7.60 19.11 1.21
C MET A 1 6.24 19.67 1.55
N SER A 2 5.19 18.87 1.45
CA SER A 2 3.85 19.31 1.84
C SER A 2 3.83 19.56 3.36
N ALA A 3 2.90 20.40 3.84
CA ALA A 3 2.72 20.64 5.27
C ALA A 3 2.34 19.36 6.07
N THR A 4 2.14 18.25 5.39
CA THR A 4 1.67 16.96 5.91
C THR A 4 2.79 15.94 6.16
N GLY A 5 4.07 16.26 5.85
CA GLY A 5 5.17 15.29 5.90
C GLY A 5 5.08 14.14 4.87
N LEU A 6 4.02 14.10 4.06
CA LEU A 6 3.84 13.10 3.00
C LEU A 6 4.44 13.54 1.68
N ASN A 7 5.17 12.64 1.02
CA ASN A 7 5.60 12.81 -0.34
C ASN A 7 4.54 12.29 -1.30
N VAL A 8 4.12 13.14 -2.22
CA VAL A 8 3.11 12.82 -3.22
C VAL A 8 3.60 13.11 -4.64
N THR A 9 3.09 12.37 -5.60
CA THR A 9 3.27 12.62 -7.02
C THR A 9 1.90 12.77 -7.64
N GLU A 10 1.64 13.93 -8.27
CA GLU A 10 0.39 14.23 -8.96
C GLU A 10 0.53 13.94 -10.45
N LEU A 11 -0.51 13.32 -11.04
CA LEU A 11 -0.64 13.03 -12.47
C LEU A 11 -2.04 13.42 -12.93
N GLY A 12 -2.16 13.89 -14.18
CA GLY A 12 -3.43 14.38 -14.73
C GLY A 12 -3.82 15.76 -14.20
N GLU A 13 -4.64 16.48 -14.98
CA GLU A 13 -4.97 17.89 -14.72
C GLU A 13 -6.45 18.11 -14.42
N SER A 14 -7.31 17.14 -14.77
CA SER A 14 -8.78 17.29 -14.73
C SER A 14 -9.47 15.99 -14.34
N GLY A 15 -10.77 16.03 -14.13
CA GLY A 15 -11.60 14.89 -13.76
C GLY A 15 -11.62 14.60 -12.26
N SER A 16 -12.25 13.50 -11.87
CA SER A 16 -12.36 13.08 -10.48
C SER A 16 -10.99 12.72 -9.89
N ARG A 17 -10.87 12.85 -8.58
CA ARG A 17 -9.61 12.56 -7.89
C ARG A 17 -9.52 11.10 -7.50
N ILE A 18 -8.35 10.48 -7.78
CA ILE A 18 -8.03 9.09 -7.36
C ILE A 18 -6.70 9.12 -6.62
N ALA A 19 -6.62 8.50 -5.46
CA ALA A 19 -5.38 8.43 -4.69
C ALA A 19 -4.97 6.98 -4.41
N PHE A 20 -3.68 6.70 -4.52
CA PHE A 20 -3.10 5.37 -4.36
C PHE A 20 -2.18 5.29 -3.15
N CYS A 21 -2.49 4.32 -2.26
CA CYS A 21 -1.72 3.94 -1.09
C CYS A 21 -1.11 2.56 -1.29
N HIS A 22 0.21 2.47 -1.25
CA HIS A 22 0.96 1.22 -1.45
C HIS A 22 1.01 0.34 -0.20
N GLY A 23 1.39 -0.93 -0.37
CA GLY A 23 1.63 -1.88 0.72
C GLY A 23 3.02 -1.75 1.36
N LEU A 24 3.28 -2.58 2.38
CA LEU A 24 4.57 -2.65 3.06
C LEU A 24 5.72 -2.81 2.04
N PHE A 25 6.82 -2.13 2.26
CA PHE A 25 7.99 -2.01 1.37
C PHE A 25 7.73 -1.32 0.02
N GLY A 26 6.51 -0.85 -0.22
CA GLY A 26 6.14 -0.13 -1.43
C GLY A 26 6.56 1.34 -1.42
N GLN A 27 6.23 2.02 -2.51
CA GLN A 27 6.34 3.46 -2.72
C GLN A 27 5.22 3.90 -3.67
N GLY A 28 4.82 5.16 -3.65
CA GLY A 28 3.81 5.70 -4.58
C GLY A 28 4.12 5.41 -6.04
N ARG A 29 5.39 5.42 -6.43
CA ARG A 29 5.83 5.09 -7.79
C ARG A 29 5.48 3.68 -8.27
N ASN A 30 5.15 2.74 -7.37
CA ASN A 30 4.70 1.39 -7.77
C ASN A 30 3.38 1.46 -8.55
N TRP A 31 2.61 2.51 -8.37
CA TRP A 31 1.36 2.79 -9.05
C TRP A 31 1.51 3.66 -10.31
N THR A 32 2.74 4.02 -10.72
CA THR A 32 2.97 4.98 -11.82
C THR A 32 2.35 4.53 -13.14
N GLN A 33 2.41 3.24 -13.48
CA GLN A 33 1.84 2.75 -14.74
C GLN A 33 0.31 2.88 -14.72
N THR A 34 -0.34 2.41 -13.66
CA THR A 34 -1.79 2.54 -13.46
C THR A 34 -2.22 4.00 -13.40
N GLY A 35 -1.48 4.81 -12.63
CA GLY A 35 -1.77 6.23 -12.50
C GLY A 35 -1.67 7.00 -13.81
N LYS A 36 -0.66 6.73 -14.64
CA LYS A 36 -0.53 7.35 -15.96
C LYS A 36 -1.64 6.95 -16.92
N ALA A 37 -2.11 5.70 -16.83
CA ALA A 37 -3.22 5.23 -17.65
C ALA A 37 -4.56 5.89 -17.28
N LEU A 38 -4.75 6.26 -16.00
CA LEU A 38 -5.94 6.97 -15.53
C LEU A 38 -5.84 8.50 -15.68
N ALA A 39 -4.63 9.03 -15.84
CA ALA A 39 -4.37 10.47 -15.84
C ALA A 39 -4.93 11.23 -17.07
N SER A 40 -5.45 10.52 -18.09
CA SER A 40 -6.18 11.14 -19.19
C SER A 40 -7.52 11.72 -18.75
N ASP A 41 -8.19 11.08 -17.78
CA ASP A 41 -9.57 11.37 -17.39
C ASP A 41 -9.72 11.71 -15.90
N HIS A 42 -8.64 11.52 -15.11
CA HIS A 42 -8.63 11.70 -13.66
C HIS A 42 -7.40 12.46 -13.17
N ARG A 43 -7.53 13.12 -12.02
CA ARG A 43 -6.40 13.61 -11.25
C ARG A 43 -5.95 12.52 -10.28
N VAL A 44 -4.72 12.05 -10.44
CA VAL A 44 -4.19 10.90 -9.71
C VAL A 44 -3.09 11.33 -8.75
N THR A 45 -3.25 10.99 -7.48
CA THR A 45 -2.29 11.22 -6.41
C THR A 45 -1.63 9.90 -6.01
N LEU A 46 -0.32 9.77 -6.22
CA LEU A 46 0.48 8.62 -5.78
C LEU A 46 1.19 9.00 -4.47
N ILE A 47 0.90 8.29 -3.38
CA ILE A 47 1.35 8.65 -2.04
C ILE A 47 2.46 7.69 -1.59
N ASP A 48 3.60 8.23 -1.15
CA ASP A 48 4.52 7.48 -0.30
C ASP A 48 3.92 7.48 1.11
N MET A 49 3.62 6.29 1.66
CA MET A 49 3.06 6.17 3.00
C MET A 49 4.09 6.58 4.06
N PRO A 50 3.68 7.02 5.27
CA PRO A 50 4.61 7.27 6.37
C PRO A 50 5.61 6.12 6.55
N ASN A 51 6.84 6.42 6.90
CA ASN A 51 7.96 5.46 7.05
C ASN A 51 8.45 4.82 5.76
N HIS A 52 7.96 5.25 4.60
CA HIS A 52 8.31 4.71 3.27
C HIS A 52 8.70 5.84 2.30
N GLY A 53 9.52 5.47 1.32
CA GLY A 53 9.87 6.35 0.22
C GLY A 53 10.54 7.64 0.66
N ARG A 54 9.92 8.78 0.36
CA ARG A 54 10.37 10.12 0.73
C ARG A 54 9.48 10.80 1.77
N SER A 55 8.47 10.10 2.25
CA SER A 55 7.63 10.57 3.36
C SER A 55 8.40 10.56 4.67
N GLU A 56 7.97 11.39 5.61
CA GLU A 56 8.60 11.48 6.93
C GLU A 56 8.47 10.16 7.70
N TRP A 57 9.43 9.91 8.56
CA TRP A 57 9.42 8.81 9.51
C TRP A 57 8.73 9.25 10.78
N THR A 58 7.95 8.36 11.37
CA THR A 58 7.22 8.54 12.63
C THR A 58 7.87 7.75 13.76
N ASP A 59 7.58 8.14 15.00
CA ASP A 59 8.11 7.43 16.19
C ASP A 59 7.30 6.17 16.54
N GLY A 60 6.10 5.99 15.97
CA GLY A 60 5.23 4.84 16.18
C GLY A 60 4.48 4.44 14.91
N PHE A 61 3.83 3.28 14.95
CA PHE A 61 2.99 2.77 13.87
C PHE A 61 1.53 2.69 14.33
N SER A 62 0.64 3.33 13.57
CA SER A 62 -0.81 3.25 13.80
C SER A 62 -1.55 3.42 12.47
N TYR A 63 -2.46 2.49 12.16
CA TYR A 63 -3.31 2.60 10.97
C TYR A 63 -4.22 3.82 11.02
N THR A 64 -4.70 4.20 12.20
CA THR A 64 -5.56 5.38 12.37
C THR A 64 -4.78 6.68 12.18
N GLU A 65 -3.55 6.78 12.71
CA GLU A 65 -2.69 7.95 12.50
C GLU A 65 -2.25 8.08 11.04
N MET A 66 -1.92 6.96 10.38
CA MET A 66 -1.62 6.96 8.94
C MET A 66 -2.83 7.40 8.11
N ALA A 67 -4.04 6.94 8.47
CA ALA A 67 -5.27 7.36 7.83
C ALA A 67 -5.53 8.86 8.00
N ASP A 68 -5.37 9.39 9.22
CA ASP A 68 -5.53 10.81 9.52
C ASP A 68 -4.48 11.66 8.78
N SER A 69 -3.25 11.19 8.68
CA SER A 69 -2.20 11.86 7.88
C SER A 69 -2.56 11.93 6.40
N VAL A 70 -3.04 10.82 5.81
CA VAL A 70 -3.47 10.80 4.40
C VAL A 70 -4.73 11.65 4.19
N ALA A 71 -5.65 11.70 5.15
CA ALA A 71 -6.87 12.52 5.10
C ALA A 71 -6.57 14.01 4.91
N THR A 72 -5.44 14.51 5.45
CA THR A 72 -5.04 15.91 5.29
C THR A 72 -4.76 16.35 3.85
N LEU A 73 -4.64 15.41 2.91
CA LEU A 73 -4.45 15.69 1.49
C LEU A 73 -5.76 16.01 0.75
N PHE A 74 -6.92 15.80 1.37
CA PHE A 74 -8.22 15.85 0.71
C PHE A 74 -9.18 16.82 1.39
N SER A 75 -10.26 17.14 0.68
CA SER A 75 -11.32 18.04 1.17
C SER A 75 -12.68 17.41 0.91
N ALA A 76 -13.64 17.67 1.80
CA ALA A 76 -15.02 17.25 1.66
C ALA A 76 -15.75 17.89 0.45
N ASP A 77 -15.27 19.05 -0.02
CA ASP A 77 -15.80 19.69 -1.23
C ASP A 77 -15.49 18.89 -2.50
N GLU A 78 -14.49 18.02 -2.45
CA GLU A 78 -14.04 17.19 -3.56
C GLU A 78 -13.62 15.79 -3.05
N PRO A 79 -14.60 14.91 -2.76
CA PRO A 79 -14.30 13.58 -2.26
C PRO A 79 -13.50 12.74 -3.25
N VAL A 80 -12.54 11.96 -2.71
CA VAL A 80 -11.58 11.18 -3.48
C VAL A 80 -11.98 9.70 -3.61
N THR A 81 -11.66 9.07 -4.73
CA THR A 81 -11.61 7.61 -4.83
C THR A 81 -10.27 7.12 -4.26
N LEU A 82 -10.31 6.33 -3.19
CA LEU A 82 -9.13 5.76 -2.56
C LEU A 82 -8.85 4.36 -3.08
N VAL A 83 -7.59 4.08 -3.41
CA VAL A 83 -7.10 2.76 -3.80
C VAL A 83 -5.96 2.36 -2.88
N GLY A 84 -6.10 1.28 -2.13
CA GLY A 84 -5.06 0.82 -1.22
C GLY A 84 -4.75 -0.67 -1.36
N HIS A 85 -3.46 -1.01 -1.38
CA HIS A 85 -2.99 -2.39 -1.43
C HIS A 85 -2.41 -2.82 -0.08
N SER A 86 -2.80 -3.99 0.41
CA SER A 86 -2.22 -4.60 1.63
C SER A 86 -2.25 -3.62 2.82
N MET A 87 -1.12 -3.22 3.41
CA MET A 87 -1.01 -2.17 4.43
C MET A 87 -1.76 -0.90 4.02
N GLY A 88 -1.55 -0.40 2.80
CA GLY A 88 -2.28 0.77 2.26
C GLY A 88 -3.79 0.51 2.15
N GLY A 89 -4.22 -0.74 1.94
CA GLY A 89 -5.63 -1.14 1.95
C GLY A 89 -6.26 -0.98 3.33
N LYS A 90 -5.55 -1.33 4.40
CA LYS A 90 -6.00 -1.08 5.78
C LYS A 90 -6.08 0.42 6.08
N VAL A 91 -5.10 1.21 5.61
CA VAL A 91 -5.11 2.67 5.79
C VAL A 91 -6.33 3.30 5.11
N VAL A 92 -6.62 2.96 3.84
CA VAL A 92 -7.76 3.56 3.14
C VAL A 92 -9.11 3.11 3.68
N MET A 93 -9.21 1.87 4.20
CA MET A 93 -10.40 1.43 4.95
C MET A 93 -10.58 2.24 6.23
N ALA A 94 -9.52 2.41 7.02
CA ALA A 94 -9.56 3.23 8.25
C ALA A 94 -9.92 4.68 7.95
N LEU A 95 -9.36 5.27 6.87
CA LEU A 95 -9.68 6.62 6.44
C LEU A 95 -11.17 6.75 6.06
N ALA A 96 -11.69 5.83 5.25
CA ALA A 96 -13.09 5.85 4.83
C ALA A 96 -14.08 5.72 6.00
N LEU A 97 -13.70 5.00 7.06
CA LEU A 97 -14.53 4.86 8.25
C LEU A 97 -14.46 6.07 9.21
N ARG A 98 -13.29 6.73 9.28
CA ARG A 98 -13.05 7.87 10.19
C ARG A 98 -13.41 9.22 9.57
N HIS A 99 -13.27 9.36 8.26
CA HIS A 99 -13.46 10.57 7.47
C HIS A 99 -14.36 10.27 6.25
N PRO A 100 -15.61 9.79 6.47
CA PRO A 100 -16.50 9.37 5.38
C PRO A 100 -16.80 10.47 4.36
N GLU A 101 -16.78 11.73 4.77
CA GLU A 101 -17.03 12.90 3.93
C GLU A 101 -15.94 13.14 2.89
N LEU A 102 -14.74 12.59 3.10
CA LEU A 102 -13.61 12.75 2.17
C LEU A 102 -13.60 11.70 1.04
N VAL A 103 -14.40 10.62 1.15
CA VAL A 103 -14.26 9.45 0.28
C VAL A 103 -15.52 9.20 -0.54
N ALA A 104 -15.37 9.25 -1.87
CA ALA A 104 -16.45 8.96 -2.82
C ALA A 104 -16.61 7.47 -3.13
N LYS A 105 -15.49 6.78 -3.37
CA LYS A 105 -15.41 5.35 -3.66
C LYS A 105 -14.17 4.75 -2.99
N LEU A 106 -14.20 3.47 -2.69
CA LEU A 106 -13.08 2.76 -2.07
C LEU A 106 -12.70 1.52 -2.86
N VAL A 107 -11.41 1.34 -3.13
CA VAL A 107 -10.84 0.12 -3.73
C VAL A 107 -9.82 -0.47 -2.78
N VAL A 108 -10.09 -1.67 -2.29
CA VAL A 108 -9.22 -2.42 -1.39
C VAL A 108 -8.61 -3.59 -2.12
N VAL A 109 -7.28 -3.64 -2.18
CA VAL A 109 -6.56 -4.65 -2.95
C VAL A 109 -5.84 -5.61 -2.01
N ASP A 110 -6.29 -6.84 -2.03
CA ASP A 110 -5.73 -8.05 -1.43
C ASP A 110 -5.40 -7.94 0.07
N VAL A 111 -6.36 -7.41 0.82
CA VAL A 111 -6.36 -7.37 2.29
C VAL A 111 -7.79 -7.28 2.81
N ALA A 112 -8.04 -7.78 4.01
CA ALA A 112 -9.31 -7.66 4.73
C ALA A 112 -9.13 -6.86 6.04
N PRO A 113 -10.22 -6.33 6.62
CA PRO A 113 -10.20 -5.66 7.92
C PRO A 113 -10.17 -6.67 9.08
N VAL A 114 -9.11 -7.48 9.12
CA VAL A 114 -8.86 -8.52 10.12
C VAL A 114 -7.40 -8.51 10.56
N SER A 115 -7.11 -9.12 11.70
CA SER A 115 -5.73 -9.37 12.13
C SER A 115 -5.16 -10.60 11.41
N TYR A 116 -3.94 -10.47 10.91
CA TYR A 116 -3.22 -11.54 10.22
C TYR A 116 -2.03 -12.02 11.04
N ASP A 117 -1.97 -13.32 11.31
CA ASP A 117 -0.76 -14.00 11.79
C ASP A 117 0.10 -14.55 10.64
N ALA A 118 -0.56 -14.88 9.53
CA ALA A 118 0.11 -15.36 8.32
C ALA A 118 0.96 -14.25 7.66
N GLY A 119 2.14 -14.60 7.18
CA GLY A 119 3.07 -13.66 6.55
C GLY A 119 3.99 -12.91 7.52
N ARG A 120 3.66 -12.82 8.80
CA ARG A 120 4.45 -12.11 9.81
C ARG A 120 5.90 -12.61 9.86
N ARG A 121 6.12 -13.93 9.79
CA ARG A 121 7.46 -14.55 9.77
C ARG A 121 8.23 -14.23 8.49
N GLU A 122 7.55 -14.18 7.36
CA GLU A 122 8.16 -13.87 6.08
C GLU A 122 8.63 -12.42 6.03
N PHE A 123 7.79 -11.48 6.44
CA PHE A 123 8.15 -10.06 6.53
C PHE A 123 9.24 -9.79 7.56
N ALA A 124 9.22 -10.48 8.72
CA ALA A 124 10.31 -10.43 9.68
C ALA A 124 11.63 -10.85 9.03
N GLY A 125 11.65 -11.97 8.31
CA GLY A 125 12.84 -12.44 7.61
C GLY A 125 13.35 -11.44 6.56
N TYR A 126 12.47 -10.76 5.84
CA TYR A 126 12.88 -9.71 4.90
C TYR A 126 13.49 -8.51 5.61
N ILE A 127 12.88 -8.03 6.69
CA ILE A 127 13.40 -6.90 7.47
C ILE A 127 14.75 -7.24 8.08
N GLU A 128 14.89 -8.43 8.68
CA GLU A 128 16.16 -8.90 9.26
C GLU A 128 17.27 -8.97 8.19
N ALA A 129 16.96 -9.51 7.02
CA ALA A 129 17.91 -9.58 5.91
C ALA A 129 18.33 -8.17 5.43
N MET A 130 17.38 -7.23 5.32
CA MET A 130 17.67 -5.86 4.93
C MET A 130 18.48 -5.12 6.00
N ARG A 131 18.19 -5.32 7.29
CA ARG A 131 18.94 -4.73 8.42
C ARG A 131 20.36 -5.28 8.52
N ALA A 132 20.54 -6.56 8.21
CA ALA A 132 21.85 -7.22 8.26
C ALA A 132 22.79 -6.84 7.12
N LEU A 133 22.28 -6.17 6.08
CA LEU A 133 23.09 -5.76 4.94
C LEU A 133 24.04 -4.62 5.33
N ASP A 134 25.35 -4.88 5.22
CA ASP A 134 26.37 -3.84 5.42
C ASP A 134 26.40 -2.88 4.22
N LEU A 135 25.73 -1.75 4.38
CA LEU A 135 25.62 -0.73 3.33
C LEU A 135 26.93 -0.02 3.01
N THR A 136 27.94 -0.09 3.91
CA THR A 136 29.23 0.58 3.73
C THR A 136 30.13 -0.14 2.74
N THR A 137 29.90 -1.45 2.53
CA THR A 137 30.70 -2.30 1.64
C THR A 137 30.13 -2.42 0.22
N LEU A 138 28.95 -1.85 -0.03
CA LEU A 138 28.28 -1.97 -1.32
C LEU A 138 28.91 -1.08 -2.39
N ALA A 139 29.46 -1.66 -3.43
CA ALA A 139 29.84 -0.93 -4.65
C ALA A 139 28.61 -0.60 -5.52
N GLY A 140 27.57 -1.45 -5.49
CA GLY A 140 26.37 -1.27 -6.27
C GLY A 140 25.17 -2.10 -5.80
N ARG A 141 24.02 -1.90 -6.46
CA ARG A 141 22.80 -2.68 -6.17
C ARG A 141 22.96 -4.18 -6.46
N ALA A 142 23.86 -4.54 -7.36
CA ALA A 142 24.15 -5.94 -7.67
C ALA A 142 24.75 -6.67 -6.44
N ASP A 143 25.58 -5.97 -5.65
CA ASP A 143 26.16 -6.55 -4.43
C ASP A 143 25.07 -6.78 -3.39
N ALA A 144 24.14 -5.81 -3.24
CA ALA A 144 22.98 -5.94 -2.36
C ALA A 144 22.05 -7.09 -2.80
N ASP A 145 21.81 -7.24 -4.11
CA ASP A 145 21.05 -8.38 -4.65
C ASP A 145 21.71 -9.71 -4.32
N ALA A 146 23.02 -9.81 -4.53
CA ALA A 146 23.78 -11.01 -4.22
C ALA A 146 23.74 -11.36 -2.72
N ALA A 147 23.89 -10.36 -1.84
CA ALA A 147 23.89 -10.54 -0.40
C ALA A 147 22.51 -10.99 0.13
N LEU A 148 21.41 -10.46 -0.45
CA LEU A 148 20.06 -10.83 -0.03
C LEU A 148 19.57 -12.18 -0.59
N ARG A 149 20.27 -12.79 -1.54
CA ARG A 149 19.80 -13.97 -2.27
C ARG A 149 19.51 -15.17 -1.37
N GLY A 150 20.27 -15.36 -0.32
CA GLY A 150 20.09 -16.47 0.62
C GLY A 150 18.81 -16.35 1.45
N ALA A 151 18.51 -15.15 1.93
CA ALA A 151 17.33 -14.87 2.77
C ALA A 151 16.07 -14.58 1.94
N VAL A 152 16.24 -14.04 0.73
CA VAL A 152 15.16 -13.69 -0.20
C VAL A 152 15.41 -14.36 -1.55
N PRO A 153 15.13 -15.67 -1.71
CA PRO A 153 15.44 -16.40 -2.94
C PRO A 153 14.66 -15.92 -4.16
N ASN A 154 13.41 -15.47 -3.95
CA ASN A 154 12.55 -14.99 -5.02
C ASN A 154 13.08 -13.66 -5.59
N THR A 155 13.47 -13.68 -6.86
CA THR A 155 14.08 -12.52 -7.55
C THR A 155 13.14 -11.32 -7.65
N THR A 156 11.84 -11.55 -7.85
CA THR A 156 10.83 -10.47 -7.95
C THR A 156 10.69 -9.77 -6.61
N VAL A 157 10.54 -10.53 -5.52
CA VAL A 157 10.48 -9.99 -4.16
C VAL A 157 11.77 -9.23 -3.82
N ARG A 158 12.94 -9.82 -4.11
CA ARG A 158 14.23 -9.18 -3.84
C ARG A 158 14.39 -7.87 -4.60
N SER A 159 14.01 -7.83 -5.87
CA SER A 159 14.01 -6.59 -6.67
C SER A 159 13.05 -5.55 -6.11
N PHE A 160 11.88 -5.98 -5.63
CA PHE A 160 10.90 -5.11 -4.98
C PHE A 160 11.46 -4.52 -3.67
N LEU A 161 12.11 -5.29 -2.82
CA LEU A 161 12.77 -4.78 -1.61
C LEU A 161 13.88 -3.79 -1.95
N LEU A 162 14.74 -4.13 -2.91
CA LEU A 162 15.88 -3.33 -3.33
C LEU A 162 15.52 -2.01 -4.02
N GLN A 163 14.27 -1.82 -4.45
CA GLN A 163 13.83 -0.51 -4.91
C GLN A 163 13.95 0.58 -3.82
N ASN A 164 13.94 0.18 -2.55
CA ASN A 164 14.08 1.07 -1.41
C ASN A 164 15.53 1.41 -1.05
N LEU A 165 16.50 0.75 -1.69
CA LEU A 165 17.91 1.06 -1.51
C LEU A 165 18.27 2.26 -2.40
N ARG A 166 18.76 3.34 -1.80
CA ARG A 166 19.15 4.59 -2.48
C ARG A 166 20.58 4.98 -2.17
N ARG A 167 21.23 5.60 -3.15
CA ARG A 167 22.52 6.23 -2.98
C ARG A 167 22.33 7.72 -2.69
N GLU A 168 22.89 8.19 -1.58
CA GLU A 168 22.94 9.58 -1.17
C GLU A 168 24.41 10.00 -1.02
N GLY A 169 24.89 10.76 -1.99
CA GLY A 169 26.34 10.99 -2.11
C GLY A 169 27.09 9.68 -2.32
N ASP A 170 28.03 9.37 -1.44
CA ASP A 170 28.83 8.14 -1.49
C ASP A 170 28.28 7.00 -0.61
N GLN A 171 27.14 7.21 0.06
CA GLN A 171 26.56 6.25 0.97
C GLN A 171 25.27 5.63 0.42
N TRP A 172 25.07 4.36 0.73
CA TRP A 172 23.80 3.67 0.50
C TRP A 172 22.90 3.82 1.74
N ARG A 173 21.61 4.00 1.51
CA ARG A 173 20.60 4.08 2.58
C ARG A 173 19.29 3.40 2.17
N TRP A 174 18.60 2.86 3.15
CA TRP A 174 17.23 2.42 2.98
C TRP A 174 16.28 3.61 3.09
N GLN A 175 15.35 3.74 2.14
CA GLN A 175 14.23 4.69 2.18
C GLN A 175 13.02 4.10 2.92
N LEU A 176 13.29 3.31 3.94
CA LEU A 176 12.30 2.65 4.81
C LEU A 176 12.79 2.80 6.24
N ASN A 177 11.87 3.11 7.15
CA ASN A 177 12.14 3.05 8.58
C ASN A 177 12.13 1.59 9.05
N LEU A 178 13.16 0.81 8.64
CA LEU A 178 13.24 -0.63 8.95
C LEU A 178 13.24 -0.91 10.45
N ALA A 179 13.75 0.02 11.27
CA ALA A 179 13.74 -0.13 12.72
C ALA A 179 12.30 -0.17 13.24
N LEU A 180 11.52 0.85 12.95
CA LEU A 180 10.12 0.89 13.36
C LEU A 180 9.30 -0.24 12.76
N LEU A 181 9.40 -0.45 11.43
CA LEU A 181 8.61 -1.48 10.74
C LEU A 181 8.87 -2.90 11.25
N GLY A 182 10.12 -3.16 11.71
CA GLY A 182 10.46 -4.45 12.30
C GLY A 182 9.93 -4.62 13.73
N ASP A 183 9.98 -3.55 14.50
CA ASP A 183 9.52 -3.58 15.89
C ASP A 183 7.98 -3.62 15.96
N GLU A 184 7.29 -3.08 14.93
CA GLU A 184 5.83 -2.96 14.84
C GLU A 184 5.15 -4.01 13.92
N LEU A 185 5.82 -5.12 13.62
CA LEU A 185 5.26 -6.18 12.76
C LEU A 185 3.94 -6.76 13.27
N VAL A 186 3.71 -6.75 14.57
CA VAL A 186 2.44 -7.18 15.17
C VAL A 186 1.35 -6.20 14.79
N ALA A 187 1.55 -4.91 15.05
CA ALA A 187 0.61 -3.85 14.71
C ALA A 187 0.35 -3.75 13.19
N LEU A 188 1.37 -4.00 12.36
CA LEU A 188 1.24 -4.12 10.90
C LEU A 188 0.29 -5.27 10.48
N GLY A 189 0.30 -6.39 11.21
CA GLY A 189 -0.62 -7.50 11.00
C GLY A 189 -2.04 -7.22 11.47
N ASP A 190 -2.24 -6.35 12.45
CA ASP A 190 -3.52 -6.15 13.11
C ASP A 190 -4.48 -5.25 12.33
N TRP A 191 -5.75 -5.30 12.73
CA TRP A 191 -6.79 -4.35 12.33
C TRP A 191 -7.18 -3.49 13.53
N PRO A 192 -7.22 -2.15 13.41
CA PRO A 192 -7.62 -1.28 14.51
C PRO A 192 -9.11 -1.48 14.84
N GLU A 193 -9.46 -1.33 16.11
CA GLU A 193 -10.86 -1.35 16.54
C GLU A 193 -11.56 -0.06 16.07
N ILE A 194 -12.31 -0.17 14.98
CA ILE A 194 -13.12 0.91 14.42
C ILE A 194 -14.58 0.45 14.40
N GLU A 195 -15.41 1.02 15.25
CA GLU A 195 -16.85 0.78 15.32
C GLU A 195 -17.60 1.78 14.41
N ALA A 196 -17.42 1.65 13.10
CA ALA A 196 -18.09 2.49 12.12
C ALA A 196 -18.53 1.65 10.92
N VAL A 197 -19.58 2.12 10.25
CA VAL A 197 -20.07 1.54 8.99
C VAL A 197 -20.10 2.65 7.96
N ASN A 198 -19.64 2.37 6.76
CA ASN A 198 -19.71 3.31 5.64
C ASN A 198 -20.40 2.65 4.44
N ASP A 199 -21.49 3.29 3.98
CA ASP A 199 -22.32 2.81 2.85
C ASP A 199 -21.85 3.32 1.48
N LEU A 200 -20.58 3.69 1.35
CA LEU A 200 -19.99 4.07 0.05
C LEU A 200 -19.80 2.83 -0.85
N PRO A 201 -19.70 3.01 -2.18
CA PRO A 201 -19.34 1.93 -3.08
C PRO A 201 -17.93 1.41 -2.81
N VAL A 202 -17.77 0.10 -2.57
CA VAL A 202 -16.47 -0.55 -2.35
C VAL A 202 -16.22 -1.63 -3.37
N LEU A 203 -15.04 -1.59 -3.98
CA LEU A 203 -14.49 -2.68 -4.78
C LEU A 203 -13.39 -3.40 -4.00
N TRP A 204 -13.57 -4.69 -3.78
CA TRP A 204 -12.62 -5.53 -3.04
C TRP A 204 -11.98 -6.54 -3.98
N ILE A 205 -10.73 -6.27 -4.38
CA ILE A 205 -10.00 -7.07 -5.38
C ILE A 205 -9.03 -8.00 -4.68
N GLY A 206 -9.06 -9.29 -4.99
CA GLY A 206 -8.12 -10.28 -4.48
C GLY A 206 -7.48 -11.12 -5.58
N GLY A 207 -6.29 -11.66 -5.30
CA GLY A 207 -5.64 -12.67 -6.12
C GLY A 207 -6.17 -14.07 -5.81
N ALA A 208 -6.43 -14.89 -6.83
CA ALA A 208 -6.92 -16.25 -6.65
C ALA A 208 -5.93 -17.18 -5.92
N ASN A 209 -4.63 -16.84 -5.96
CA ASN A 209 -3.56 -17.58 -5.31
C ASN A 209 -3.09 -16.90 -4.00
N SER A 210 -3.82 -15.86 -3.52
CA SER A 210 -3.49 -15.15 -2.30
C SER A 210 -4.15 -15.77 -1.08
N ALA A 211 -3.43 -15.79 0.03
CA ALA A 211 -3.96 -16.17 1.34
C ALA A 211 -4.51 -14.97 2.14
N TYR A 212 -4.44 -13.75 1.59
CA TYR A 212 -4.87 -12.52 2.29
C TYR A 212 -6.36 -12.20 2.10
N LEU A 213 -7.04 -12.87 1.17
CA LEU A 213 -8.45 -12.63 0.90
C LEU A 213 -9.24 -13.94 0.89
N LEU A 214 -9.42 -14.53 2.07
CA LEU A 214 -10.18 -15.75 2.24
C LEU A 214 -11.69 -15.45 2.35
N ASP A 215 -12.53 -16.43 2.03
CA ASP A 215 -13.98 -16.30 2.14
C ASP A 215 -14.45 -16.04 3.57
N ASP A 216 -13.73 -16.58 4.55
CA ASP A 216 -13.99 -16.39 5.98
C ASP A 216 -13.84 -14.91 6.43
N TYR A 217 -13.19 -14.07 5.64
CA TYR A 217 -13.04 -12.64 5.94
C TYR A 217 -14.18 -11.78 5.39
N ALA A 218 -15.04 -12.33 4.52
CA ALA A 218 -16.15 -11.57 3.91
C ALA A 218 -17.09 -10.95 4.95
N PRO A 219 -17.51 -11.65 6.03
CA PRO A 219 -18.37 -11.03 7.04
C PRO A 219 -17.77 -9.80 7.73
N ALA A 220 -16.44 -9.76 7.94
CA ALA A 220 -15.76 -8.62 8.53
C ALA A 220 -15.82 -7.41 7.59
N MET A 221 -15.62 -7.63 6.30
CA MET A 221 -15.68 -6.58 5.28
C MET A 221 -17.10 -6.05 5.10
N GLU A 222 -18.08 -6.94 4.95
CA GLU A 222 -19.49 -6.60 4.75
C GLU A 222 -20.10 -5.85 5.94
N ARG A 223 -19.65 -6.15 7.15
CA ARG A 223 -20.07 -5.43 8.36
C ARG A 223 -19.67 -3.96 8.34
N LEU A 224 -18.46 -3.65 7.84
CA LEU A 224 -17.94 -2.28 7.79
C LEU A 224 -18.39 -1.54 6.51
N PHE A 225 -18.54 -2.29 5.41
CA PHE A 225 -18.85 -1.77 4.07
C PHE A 225 -19.95 -2.58 3.39
N PRO A 226 -21.24 -2.32 3.69
CA PRO A 226 -22.36 -3.13 3.18
C PRO A 226 -22.50 -3.15 1.66
N ARG A 227 -21.96 -2.15 0.94
CA ARG A 227 -22.01 -2.08 -0.53
C ARG A 227 -20.73 -2.60 -1.20
N VAL A 228 -20.00 -3.49 -0.52
CA VAL A 228 -18.80 -4.10 -1.08
C VAL A 228 -19.13 -5.06 -2.23
N ARG A 229 -18.33 -4.99 -3.29
CA ARG A 229 -18.32 -5.96 -4.39
C ARG A 229 -16.95 -6.59 -4.46
N ARG A 230 -16.89 -7.92 -4.35
CA ARG A 230 -15.65 -8.69 -4.44
C ARG A 230 -15.38 -9.15 -5.86
N VAL A 231 -14.13 -9.00 -6.30
CA VAL A 231 -13.60 -9.53 -7.56
C VAL A 231 -12.33 -10.30 -7.26
N THR A 232 -12.23 -11.52 -7.78
CA THR A 232 -11.04 -12.36 -7.66
C THR A 232 -10.35 -12.50 -9.02
N ILE A 233 -9.09 -12.10 -9.11
CA ILE A 233 -8.28 -12.13 -10.34
C ILE A 233 -7.52 -13.45 -10.40
N LYS A 234 -7.80 -14.26 -11.43
CA LYS A 234 -7.13 -15.54 -11.67
C LYS A 234 -5.66 -15.35 -11.99
N GLY A 235 -4.82 -16.25 -11.50
CA GLY A 235 -3.37 -16.24 -11.77
C GLY A 235 -2.58 -15.19 -10.98
N ALA A 236 -3.25 -14.40 -10.13
CA ALA A 236 -2.60 -13.45 -9.25
C ALA A 236 -2.47 -13.99 -7.82
N GLY A 237 -1.36 -13.67 -7.17
CA GLY A 237 -1.15 -13.79 -5.72
C GLY A 237 -1.38 -12.44 -5.03
N HIS A 238 -0.54 -12.14 -4.03
CA HIS A 238 -0.69 -10.92 -3.22
C HIS A 238 -0.45 -9.61 -3.97
N TRP A 239 0.44 -9.59 -4.97
CA TRP A 239 0.73 -8.39 -5.77
C TRP A 239 -0.13 -8.34 -7.05
N VAL A 240 -1.45 -8.35 -6.88
CA VAL A 240 -2.45 -8.46 -7.96
C VAL A 240 -2.18 -7.49 -9.11
N HIS A 241 -1.91 -6.22 -8.79
CA HIS A 241 -1.65 -5.13 -9.74
C HIS A 241 -0.33 -5.28 -10.50
N SER A 242 0.61 -6.07 -9.97
CA SER A 242 1.91 -6.34 -10.59
C SER A 242 1.91 -7.67 -11.35
N GLU A 243 1.18 -8.67 -10.87
CA GLU A 243 1.14 -10.01 -11.44
C GLU A 243 0.14 -10.13 -12.61
N GLN A 244 -0.96 -9.36 -12.58
CA GLN A 244 -1.99 -9.31 -13.62
C GLN A 244 -2.38 -7.85 -13.93
N PRO A 245 -1.45 -7.01 -14.41
CA PRO A 245 -1.64 -5.56 -14.51
C PRO A 245 -2.78 -5.15 -15.45
N GLU A 246 -2.96 -5.84 -16.57
CA GLU A 246 -4.01 -5.51 -17.55
C GLU A 246 -5.40 -5.80 -16.99
N VAL A 247 -5.60 -7.00 -16.42
CA VAL A 247 -6.89 -7.39 -15.83
C VAL A 247 -7.20 -6.52 -14.61
N PHE A 248 -6.21 -6.23 -13.78
CA PHE A 248 -6.35 -5.33 -12.64
C PHE A 248 -6.80 -3.93 -13.11
N PHE A 249 -6.15 -3.39 -14.13
CA PHE A 249 -6.48 -2.08 -14.68
C PHE A 249 -7.91 -2.04 -15.23
N GLU A 250 -8.34 -3.04 -16.00
CA GLU A 250 -9.71 -3.11 -16.53
C GLU A 250 -10.77 -3.13 -15.42
N VAL A 251 -10.53 -3.90 -14.36
CA VAL A 251 -11.43 -4.01 -13.20
C VAL A 251 -11.49 -2.68 -12.45
N LEU A 252 -10.35 -2.05 -12.21
CA LEU A 252 -10.24 -0.74 -11.55
C LEU A 252 -10.94 0.34 -12.37
N HIS A 253 -10.61 0.47 -13.64
CA HIS A 253 -11.13 1.49 -14.55
C HIS A 253 -12.66 1.49 -14.61
N ARG A 254 -13.28 0.31 -14.77
CA ARG A 254 -14.76 0.17 -14.77
C ARG A 254 -15.42 0.59 -13.46
N PHE A 255 -14.69 0.62 -12.37
CA PHE A 255 -15.25 0.99 -11.08
C PHE A 255 -15.06 2.47 -10.79
N VAL A 256 -13.94 3.06 -11.22
CA VAL A 256 -13.64 4.47 -10.93
C VAL A 256 -14.41 5.42 -11.86
N ASP A 257 -14.68 5.02 -13.08
CA ASP A 257 -15.61 5.68 -14.01
C ASP A 257 -17.07 5.54 -13.53
#